data_ea2e3ac3eaea41fe5db89670aaf306da
#
_entry.id   ea2e3ac3eaea41fe5db89670aaf306da
#
_cell.length_a   1.000
_cell.length_b   1.000
_cell.length_c   1.000
_cell.angle_alpha   90.00
_cell.angle_beta   90.00
_cell.angle_gamma   90.00
#
_symmetry.space_group_name_H-M   'P 1'
#
loop_
_entity.id
_entity.type
_entity.pdbx_description
1 polymer ?
#
loop_
_entity_poly.entity_id
_entity_poly.type
_entity_poly.pdbx_seq_one_letter_code
_entity_poly.pdbx_strand_id
1 'polypeptide(L)'
;MKKPMLQRSATEINKITGFIMGVRKFGKTSLWADMINAKFGDPEKGLLVSCGMEHGTNMIDNIFTTHANTWKDLVEVKDWLIKEKGNEHNVEMVCFDSAEEFFGIAESEVIRLSILENGKKIKSIKAAYGGYTNGEKECAKLVKKFLNDLYNAGIMPWMIGHTKLKTVKDKASLDEEGFQRLGSSLIADYESAVADCFDIIATGLIDREIEEKGEGDSTKRYVKETERRLYFRGNEIVEAGGRLKDLSIPEYIPFDQLNMGQTFIDTIETALKNGRVDITLSEPKKVTSKKSTTIKEERSVEPDPIDDDIDDIEAPIETTIEETTETSTYPDDLDAVIRKMYKECKDAELKASVKNVIAEYGKLNDVDEDGLKRIYDMMN
;
A
#
# COMPACT_ATOMS: atom_id res chain seq x y z
N MET A 1 31.85 6.17 -16.63
CA MET A 1 30.40 5.98 -16.33
C MET A 1 30.06 4.51 -16.51
N LYS A 2 29.46 3.85 -15.52
CA LYS A 2 28.87 2.51 -15.71
C LYS A 2 27.65 2.67 -16.63
N LYS A 3 27.58 1.88 -17.70
CA LYS A 3 26.39 1.85 -18.57
C LYS A 3 25.17 1.45 -17.73
N PRO A 4 24.03 2.15 -17.82
CA PRO A 4 22.80 1.71 -17.18
C PRO A 4 22.40 0.34 -17.72
N MET A 5 22.03 -0.58 -16.82
CA MET A 5 21.48 -1.88 -17.22
C MET A 5 20.05 -1.66 -17.68
N LEU A 6 19.76 -2.03 -18.93
CA LEU A 6 18.39 -2.05 -19.44
C LEU A 6 17.72 -3.33 -18.93
N GLN A 7 16.76 -3.17 -18.03
CA GLN A 7 15.93 -4.29 -17.55
C GLN A 7 14.60 -4.32 -18.31
N ARG A 8 14.19 -5.51 -18.72
CA ARG A 8 12.84 -5.75 -19.23
C ARG A 8 11.89 -5.86 -18.03
N SER A 9 10.65 -5.41 -18.22
CA SER A 9 9.60 -5.60 -17.18
C SER A 9 9.39 -7.09 -16.89
N ALA A 10 9.02 -7.44 -15.66
CA ALA A 10 8.77 -8.81 -15.23
C ALA A 10 7.66 -9.49 -16.04
N THR A 11 7.82 -10.77 -16.36
CA THR A 11 6.81 -11.63 -17.01
C THR A 11 6.44 -12.83 -16.16
N GLU A 12 7.12 -13.00 -15.05
CA GLU A 12 7.02 -14.15 -14.17
C GLU A 12 6.77 -13.69 -12.73
N ILE A 13 6.02 -14.49 -11.99
CA ILE A 13 5.61 -14.17 -10.61
C ILE A 13 6.80 -14.06 -9.65
N ASN A 14 7.87 -14.78 -9.88
CA ASN A 14 9.10 -14.71 -9.08
C ASN A 14 9.96 -13.46 -9.35
N LYS A 15 9.43 -12.49 -10.08
CA LYS A 15 10.06 -11.17 -10.34
C LYS A 15 9.19 -10.01 -9.87
N ILE A 16 8.10 -10.31 -9.19
CA ILE A 16 7.17 -9.32 -8.64
C ILE A 16 6.98 -9.53 -7.15
N THR A 17 6.56 -8.48 -6.50
CA THR A 17 6.25 -8.47 -5.07
C THR A 17 4.75 -8.51 -4.84
N GLY A 18 4.28 -9.10 -3.75
CA GLY A 18 2.84 -9.20 -3.51
C GLY A 18 2.42 -9.17 -2.05
N PHE A 19 1.22 -8.69 -1.84
CA PHE A 19 0.52 -8.71 -0.57
C PHE A 19 -0.78 -9.48 -0.72
N ILE A 20 -0.90 -10.60 0.00
CA ILE A 20 -2.10 -11.44 0.03
C ILE A 20 -2.82 -11.17 1.34
N MET A 21 -3.91 -10.45 1.31
CA MET A 21 -4.75 -10.25 2.49
C MET A 21 -6.08 -10.99 2.37
N GLY A 22 -6.79 -11.16 3.46
CA GLY A 22 -8.11 -11.81 3.45
C GLY A 22 -8.57 -12.21 4.84
N VAL A 23 -9.81 -12.68 4.89
CA VAL A 23 -10.43 -13.14 6.12
C VAL A 23 -9.64 -14.31 6.74
N ARG A 24 -9.78 -14.48 8.04
CA ARG A 24 -9.15 -15.60 8.74
C ARG A 24 -9.64 -16.94 8.15
N LYS A 25 -8.74 -17.93 8.09
CA LYS A 25 -9.03 -19.27 7.56
C LYS A 25 -9.42 -19.31 6.08
N PHE A 26 -9.06 -18.29 5.33
CA PHE A 26 -9.24 -18.24 3.87
C PHE A 26 -8.36 -19.29 3.15
N GLY A 27 -7.14 -19.51 3.62
CA GLY A 27 -6.14 -20.38 2.99
C GLY A 27 -4.94 -19.62 2.40
N LYS A 28 -4.65 -18.42 2.90
CA LYS A 28 -3.57 -17.54 2.39
C LYS A 28 -2.19 -18.18 2.46
N THR A 29 -1.86 -18.77 3.60
CA THR A 29 -0.55 -19.41 3.83
C THR A 29 -0.41 -20.68 2.98
N SER A 30 -1.49 -21.45 2.81
CA SER A 30 -1.51 -22.59 1.88
C SER A 30 -1.33 -22.15 0.43
N LEU A 31 -2.00 -21.06 0.02
CA LEU A 31 -1.80 -20.47 -1.31
C LEU A 31 -0.33 -20.12 -1.57
N TRP A 32 0.36 -19.54 -0.59
CA TRP A 32 1.78 -19.24 -0.71
C TRP A 32 2.61 -20.50 -0.96
N ALA A 33 2.41 -21.54 -0.15
CA ALA A 33 3.11 -22.82 -0.30
C ALA A 33 2.83 -23.46 -1.66
N ASP A 34 1.56 -23.53 -2.07
CA ASP A 34 1.14 -24.07 -3.36
C ASP A 34 1.74 -23.30 -4.52
N MET A 35 1.84 -21.97 -4.41
CA MET A 35 2.44 -21.10 -5.41
C MET A 35 3.94 -21.39 -5.59
N ILE A 36 4.69 -21.55 -4.50
CA ILE A 36 6.11 -21.90 -4.56
C ILE A 36 6.31 -23.26 -5.23
N ASN A 37 5.55 -24.27 -4.79
CA ASN A 37 5.63 -25.62 -5.34
C ASN A 37 5.23 -25.66 -6.82
N ALA A 38 4.16 -24.98 -7.22
CA ALA A 38 3.72 -24.91 -8.61
C ALA A 38 4.71 -24.16 -9.52
N LYS A 39 5.30 -23.05 -9.02
CA LYS A 39 6.25 -22.26 -9.80
C LYS A 39 7.58 -22.94 -10.02
N PHE A 40 8.13 -23.57 -8.98
CA PHE A 40 9.51 -24.04 -9.01
C PHE A 40 9.63 -25.56 -9.01
N GLY A 41 8.62 -26.30 -8.54
CA GLY A 41 8.75 -27.72 -8.26
C GLY A 41 9.76 -28.04 -7.15
N ASP A 42 10.18 -26.99 -6.43
CA ASP A 42 11.24 -27.03 -5.43
C ASP A 42 10.87 -26.10 -4.26
N PRO A 43 10.52 -26.64 -3.09
CA PRO A 43 10.13 -25.84 -1.94
C PRO A 43 11.28 -24.98 -1.37
N GLU A 44 12.55 -25.31 -1.67
CA GLU A 44 13.72 -24.51 -1.22
C GLU A 44 13.80 -23.13 -1.91
N LYS A 45 13.02 -22.91 -2.95
CA LYS A 45 12.92 -21.62 -3.62
C LYS A 45 12.07 -20.60 -2.88
N GLY A 46 11.29 -21.02 -1.89
CA GLY A 46 10.46 -20.18 -1.06
C GLY A 46 10.80 -20.30 0.42
N LEU A 47 10.81 -19.18 1.14
CA LEU A 47 10.92 -19.18 2.60
C LEU A 47 9.71 -18.46 3.20
N LEU A 48 9.02 -19.10 4.12
CA LEU A 48 7.97 -18.50 4.92
C LEU A 48 8.50 -18.10 6.29
N VAL A 49 8.43 -16.81 6.62
CA VAL A 49 8.83 -16.27 7.91
C VAL A 49 7.59 -16.03 8.75
N SER A 50 7.38 -16.86 9.76
CA SER A 50 6.34 -16.68 10.77
C SER A 50 6.73 -15.56 11.70
N CYS A 51 5.93 -14.50 11.78
CA CYS A 51 6.19 -13.34 12.61
C CYS A 51 5.39 -13.40 13.92
N GLY A 52 6.06 -13.11 15.04
CA GLY A 52 5.42 -12.97 16.34
C GLY A 52 4.66 -14.22 16.81
N MET A 53 3.37 -14.07 17.07
CA MET A 53 2.51 -15.13 17.61
C MET A 53 1.86 -16.02 16.54
N GLU A 54 2.25 -15.91 15.28
CA GLU A 54 1.69 -16.74 14.22
C GLU A 54 2.30 -18.14 14.25
N HIS A 55 1.48 -19.17 14.46
CA HIS A 55 1.89 -20.57 14.60
C HIS A 55 1.24 -21.51 13.56
N GLY A 56 0.46 -20.97 12.62
CA GLY A 56 -0.29 -21.75 11.63
C GLY A 56 0.57 -22.52 10.62
N THR A 57 1.85 -22.22 10.54
CA THR A 57 2.79 -22.76 9.55
C THR A 57 3.12 -24.25 9.75
N ASN A 58 3.01 -24.77 10.98
CA ASN A 58 3.34 -26.15 11.31
C ASN A 58 2.43 -27.21 10.65
N MET A 59 1.31 -26.78 10.05
CA MET A 59 0.34 -27.67 9.39
C MET A 59 0.40 -27.56 7.86
N ILE A 60 1.39 -26.86 7.32
CA ILE A 60 1.53 -26.67 5.88
C ILE A 60 2.70 -27.51 5.40
N ASP A 61 2.40 -28.43 4.50
CA ASP A 61 3.40 -29.30 3.92
C ASP A 61 4.21 -28.60 2.81
N ASN A 62 5.39 -29.13 2.55
CA ASN A 62 6.24 -28.74 1.42
C ASN A 62 6.58 -27.25 1.35
N ILE A 63 6.95 -26.67 2.48
CA ILE A 63 7.48 -25.30 2.54
C ILE A 63 8.55 -25.20 3.63
N PHE A 64 9.59 -24.44 3.36
CA PHE A 64 10.59 -24.09 4.36
C PHE A 64 10.10 -22.91 5.19
N THR A 65 10.20 -23.02 6.50
CA THR A 65 9.73 -22.01 7.44
C THR A 65 10.81 -21.62 8.42
N THR A 66 10.80 -20.37 8.84
CA THR A 66 11.55 -19.88 9.99
C THR A 66 10.65 -18.97 10.83
N HIS A 67 11.11 -18.60 12.01
CA HIS A 67 10.32 -17.79 12.95
C HIS A 67 11.09 -16.55 13.37
N ALA A 68 10.43 -15.40 13.50
CA ALA A 68 11.00 -14.15 13.94
C ALA A 68 10.08 -13.46 14.96
N ASN A 69 10.58 -13.25 16.16
CA ASN A 69 9.87 -12.59 17.26
C ASN A 69 10.31 -11.15 17.50
N THR A 70 11.51 -10.82 17.03
CA THR A 70 12.13 -9.51 17.23
C THR A 70 12.63 -8.93 15.92
N TRP A 71 12.84 -7.62 15.90
CA TRP A 71 13.46 -6.96 14.73
C TRP A 71 14.85 -7.52 14.43
N LYS A 72 15.59 -7.92 15.46
CA LYS A 72 16.89 -8.56 15.30
C LYS A 72 16.77 -9.87 14.53
N ASP A 73 15.79 -10.73 14.86
CA ASP A 73 15.57 -11.98 14.17
C ASP A 73 15.24 -11.74 12.69
N LEU A 74 14.37 -10.75 12.40
CA LEU A 74 14.05 -10.35 11.01
C LEU A 74 15.29 -9.89 10.26
N VAL A 75 16.16 -9.11 10.89
CA VAL A 75 17.40 -8.64 10.27
C VAL A 75 18.37 -9.80 10.05
N GLU A 76 18.49 -10.74 10.97
CA GLU A 76 19.33 -11.94 10.82
C GLU A 76 18.84 -12.81 9.65
N VAL A 77 17.53 -13.04 9.52
CA VAL A 77 16.93 -13.76 8.38
C VAL A 77 17.21 -13.02 7.07
N LYS A 78 16.98 -11.69 7.02
CA LYS A 78 17.25 -10.88 5.84
C LYS A 78 18.71 -10.93 5.43
N ASP A 79 19.61 -10.76 6.40
CA ASP A 79 21.05 -10.75 6.17
C ASP A 79 21.54 -12.11 5.66
N TRP A 80 21.07 -13.22 6.23
CA TRP A 80 21.35 -14.56 5.73
C TRP A 80 20.83 -14.74 4.30
N LEU A 81 19.58 -14.38 4.04
CA LEU A 81 19.00 -14.44 2.69
C LEU A 81 19.86 -13.66 1.66
N ILE A 82 20.36 -12.49 2.02
CA ILE A 82 21.14 -11.65 1.10
C ILE A 82 22.58 -12.16 0.92
N LYS A 83 23.24 -12.57 2.01
CA LYS A 83 24.66 -12.90 2.01
C LYS A 83 24.93 -14.31 1.50
N GLU A 84 24.05 -15.26 1.82
CA GLU A 84 24.29 -16.68 1.55
C GLU A 84 23.53 -17.19 0.30
N LYS A 85 22.89 -16.29 -0.46
CA LYS A 85 22.24 -16.65 -1.71
C LYS A 85 23.24 -17.18 -2.73
N GLY A 86 22.99 -18.42 -3.19
CA GLY A 86 23.87 -19.15 -4.11
C GLY A 86 25.01 -19.91 -3.43
N ASN A 87 25.11 -19.81 -2.09
CA ASN A 87 26.08 -20.56 -1.27
C ASN A 87 25.34 -21.57 -0.37
N GLU A 88 24.58 -21.11 0.63
CA GLU A 88 23.82 -21.97 1.53
C GLU A 88 22.37 -22.21 1.08
N HIS A 89 21.80 -21.32 0.29
CA HIS A 89 20.43 -21.43 -0.19
C HIS A 89 20.25 -20.83 -1.60
N ASN A 90 19.10 -21.21 -2.22
CA ASN A 90 18.68 -20.68 -3.52
C ASN A 90 17.27 -20.06 -3.46
N VAL A 91 16.92 -19.46 -2.31
CA VAL A 91 15.63 -18.81 -2.11
C VAL A 91 15.45 -17.67 -3.12
N GLU A 92 14.34 -17.67 -3.83
CA GLU A 92 13.96 -16.62 -4.77
C GLU A 92 12.83 -15.72 -4.25
N MET A 93 11.98 -16.28 -3.39
CA MET A 93 10.82 -15.57 -2.83
C MET A 93 10.77 -15.79 -1.32
N VAL A 94 10.46 -14.73 -0.57
CA VAL A 94 10.26 -14.79 0.89
C VAL A 94 8.91 -14.19 1.25
N CYS A 95 8.17 -14.84 2.13
CA CYS A 95 6.88 -14.35 2.62
C CYS A 95 6.90 -14.14 4.13
N PHE A 96 6.37 -13.03 4.58
CA PHE A 96 6.21 -12.71 6.00
C PHE A 96 4.72 -12.87 6.39
N ASP A 97 4.46 -13.77 7.33
CA ASP A 97 3.12 -14.08 7.86
C ASP A 97 3.11 -13.85 9.39
N SER A 98 2.38 -12.89 9.92
CA SER A 98 1.52 -11.95 9.24
C SER A 98 2.14 -10.53 9.17
N ALA A 99 1.59 -9.70 8.28
CA ALA A 99 1.98 -8.30 8.15
C ALA A 99 1.74 -7.53 9.45
N GLU A 100 0.65 -7.80 10.16
CA GLU A 100 0.32 -7.17 11.43
C GLU A 100 1.41 -7.42 12.48
N GLU A 101 1.85 -8.66 12.61
CA GLU A 101 2.92 -9.04 13.53
C GLU A 101 4.27 -8.48 13.08
N PHE A 102 4.55 -8.49 11.79
CA PHE A 102 5.75 -7.89 11.24
C PHE A 102 5.87 -6.40 11.57
N PHE A 103 4.78 -5.63 11.36
CA PHE A 103 4.73 -4.22 11.73
C PHE A 103 4.81 -4.02 13.25
N GLY A 104 4.17 -4.87 14.05
CA GLY A 104 4.27 -4.84 15.52
C GLY A 104 5.71 -5.04 16.03
N ILE A 105 6.47 -5.93 15.38
CA ILE A 105 7.90 -6.13 15.64
C ILE A 105 8.69 -4.86 15.27
N ALA A 106 8.39 -4.28 14.10
CA ALA A 106 9.05 -3.05 13.65
C ALA A 106 8.72 -1.84 14.55
N GLU A 107 7.48 -1.71 15.03
CA GLU A 107 7.08 -0.69 16.02
C GLU A 107 7.92 -0.79 17.29
N SER A 108 8.11 -2.01 17.80
CA SER A 108 8.91 -2.24 19.00
C SER A 108 10.36 -1.76 18.82
N GLU A 109 10.94 -1.95 17.65
CA GLU A 109 12.27 -1.45 17.32
C GLU A 109 12.30 0.07 17.20
N VAL A 110 11.32 0.68 16.57
CA VAL A 110 11.19 2.15 16.44
C VAL A 110 11.05 2.82 17.80
N ILE A 111 10.26 2.24 18.70
CA ILE A 111 10.15 2.70 20.09
C ILE A 111 11.50 2.62 20.77
N ARG A 112 12.22 1.49 20.64
CA ARG A 112 13.57 1.30 21.20
C ARG A 112 14.56 2.36 20.70
N LEU A 113 14.58 2.61 19.39
CA LEU A 113 15.45 3.61 18.76
C LEU A 113 15.11 5.03 19.24
N SER A 114 13.82 5.38 19.31
CA SER A 114 13.38 6.67 19.81
C SER A 114 13.76 6.91 21.29
N ILE A 115 13.73 5.86 22.11
CA ILE A 115 14.21 5.93 23.51
C ILE A 115 15.71 6.18 23.56
N LEU A 116 16.49 5.49 22.73
CA LEU A 116 17.94 5.66 22.67
C LEU A 116 18.34 7.08 22.25
N GLU A 117 17.64 7.64 21.27
CA GLU A 117 17.93 8.97 20.73
C GLU A 117 17.54 10.10 21.71
N ASN A 118 16.36 9.99 22.31
CA ASN A 118 15.77 11.08 23.10
C ASN A 118 15.93 10.91 24.62
N GLY A 119 16.39 9.75 25.10
CA GLY A 119 16.57 9.46 26.51
C GLY A 119 15.27 9.37 27.33
N LYS A 120 14.10 9.50 26.70
CA LYS A 120 12.77 9.49 27.36
C LYS A 120 12.11 8.11 27.20
N LYS A 121 11.59 7.58 28.31
CA LYS A 121 10.85 6.31 28.28
C LYS A 121 9.52 6.49 27.55
N ILE A 122 9.33 5.76 26.45
CA ILE A 122 8.14 5.78 25.60
C ILE A 122 7.46 4.41 25.67
N LYS A 123 6.13 4.38 25.66
CA LYS A 123 5.35 3.13 25.79
C LYS A 123 4.58 2.76 24.52
N SER A 124 4.47 3.67 23.55
CA SER A 124 3.69 3.42 22.34
C SER A 124 4.34 4.08 21.12
N ILE A 125 4.06 3.52 19.95
CA ILE A 125 4.53 4.06 18.67
C ILE A 125 4.05 5.51 18.47
N LYS A 126 2.82 5.82 18.88
CA LYS A 126 2.24 7.16 18.76
C LYS A 126 3.00 8.25 19.52
N ALA A 127 3.75 7.88 20.56
CA ALA A 127 4.56 8.81 21.34
C ALA A 127 6.02 8.85 20.89
N ALA A 128 6.43 7.99 19.96
CA ALA A 128 7.78 7.94 19.44
C ALA A 128 8.08 9.17 18.57
N TYR A 129 9.33 9.62 18.59
CA TYR A 129 9.84 10.75 17.77
C TYR A 129 9.02 12.04 17.92
N GLY A 130 8.53 12.32 19.13
CA GLY A 130 7.77 13.53 19.44
C GLY A 130 6.27 13.45 19.17
N GLY A 131 5.75 12.30 18.79
CA GLY A 131 4.33 12.10 18.55
C GLY A 131 3.87 12.50 17.14
N TYR A 132 2.57 12.83 16.98
CA TYR A 132 1.97 13.25 15.69
C TYR A 132 2.24 12.30 14.52
N THR A 133 2.02 10.99 14.74
CA THR A 133 2.29 9.92 13.75
C THR A 133 3.74 9.75 13.29
N ASN A 134 4.69 10.49 13.84
CA ASN A 134 6.10 10.38 13.45
C ASN A 134 6.65 8.96 13.69
N GLY A 135 6.24 8.31 14.78
CA GLY A 135 6.63 6.94 15.08
C GLY A 135 6.14 5.97 14.01
N GLU A 136 4.87 6.06 13.61
CA GLU A 136 4.29 5.25 12.54
C GLU A 136 5.01 5.48 11.19
N LYS A 137 5.32 6.74 10.87
CA LYS A 137 6.07 7.08 9.65
C LYS A 137 7.49 6.51 9.66
N GLU A 138 8.19 6.58 10.80
CA GLU A 138 9.52 5.97 10.92
C GLU A 138 9.45 4.43 10.84
N CYS A 139 8.39 3.81 11.40
CA CYS A 139 8.13 2.39 11.24
C CYS A 139 7.90 2.02 9.77
N ALA A 140 7.05 2.77 9.06
CA ALA A 140 6.83 2.57 7.63
C ALA A 140 8.12 2.70 6.80
N LYS A 141 8.98 3.69 7.10
CA LYS A 141 10.29 3.84 6.45
C LYS A 141 11.22 2.66 6.73
N LEU A 142 11.26 2.19 7.98
CA LEU A 142 12.07 1.06 8.39
C LEU A 142 11.68 -0.21 7.63
N VAL A 143 10.38 -0.48 7.53
CA VAL A 143 9.82 -1.62 6.81
C VAL A 143 10.07 -1.50 5.30
N LYS A 144 9.81 -0.34 4.69
CA LYS A 144 10.11 -0.10 3.27
C LYS A 144 11.58 -0.37 2.94
N LYS A 145 12.50 0.10 3.79
CA LYS A 145 13.92 -0.15 3.60
C LYS A 145 14.25 -1.64 3.66
N PHE A 146 13.71 -2.35 4.66
CA PHE A 146 13.91 -3.78 4.84
C PHE A 146 13.48 -4.59 3.60
N LEU A 147 12.26 -4.32 3.09
CA LEU A 147 11.71 -4.98 1.91
C LEU A 147 12.50 -4.65 0.64
N ASN A 148 12.92 -3.38 0.50
CA ASN A 148 13.71 -2.94 -0.64
C ASN A 148 15.13 -3.56 -0.65
N ASP A 149 15.74 -3.81 0.50
CA ASP A 149 17.02 -4.50 0.60
C ASP A 149 16.92 -5.93 0.02
N LEU A 150 15.85 -6.67 0.34
CA LEU A 150 15.55 -8.00 -0.22
C LEU A 150 15.33 -7.94 -1.73
N TYR A 151 14.47 -7.02 -2.17
CA TYR A 151 14.17 -6.80 -3.59
C TYR A 151 15.44 -6.54 -4.41
N ASN A 152 16.31 -5.65 -3.94
CA ASN A 152 17.58 -5.31 -4.59
C ASN A 152 18.57 -6.48 -4.63
N ALA A 153 18.47 -7.41 -3.70
CA ALA A 153 19.24 -8.66 -3.69
C ALA A 153 18.65 -9.73 -4.61
N GLY A 154 17.53 -9.44 -5.28
CA GLY A 154 16.85 -10.37 -6.19
C GLY A 154 16.05 -11.44 -5.45
N ILE A 155 15.63 -11.17 -4.21
CA ILE A 155 14.73 -12.01 -3.42
C ILE A 155 13.41 -11.26 -3.31
N MET A 156 12.35 -11.81 -3.92
CA MET A 156 11.07 -11.11 -3.99
C MET A 156 10.30 -11.24 -2.68
N PRO A 157 10.12 -10.11 -1.94
CA PRO A 157 9.32 -10.14 -0.72
C PRO A 157 7.83 -10.20 -1.02
N TRP A 158 7.14 -11.02 -0.24
CA TRP A 158 5.70 -11.12 -0.16
C TRP A 158 5.27 -10.96 1.29
N MET A 159 4.02 -10.58 1.50
CA MET A 159 3.41 -10.56 2.83
C MET A 159 2.01 -11.16 2.80
N ILE A 160 1.63 -11.75 3.93
CA ILE A 160 0.27 -12.21 4.20
C ILE A 160 -0.31 -11.34 5.31
N GLY A 161 -1.53 -10.84 5.11
CA GLY A 161 -2.22 -10.01 6.10
C GLY A 161 -3.68 -10.40 6.29
N HIS A 162 -4.31 -9.73 7.23
CA HIS A 162 -5.72 -9.89 7.52
C HIS A 162 -6.53 -8.72 6.99
N THR A 163 -7.83 -8.93 6.87
CA THR A 163 -8.77 -7.89 6.49
C THR A 163 -9.70 -7.53 7.63
N LYS A 164 -10.15 -6.27 7.62
CA LYS A 164 -11.23 -5.75 8.48
C LYS A 164 -12.22 -4.94 7.65
N LEU A 165 -13.44 -4.82 8.12
CA LEU A 165 -14.41 -3.88 7.55
C LEU A 165 -14.00 -2.45 7.87
N LYS A 166 -13.98 -1.60 6.86
CA LYS A 166 -13.70 -0.17 6.95
C LYS A 166 -14.89 0.60 6.40
N THR A 167 -15.29 1.67 7.06
CA THR A 167 -16.25 2.62 6.50
C THR A 167 -15.50 3.58 5.57
N VAL A 168 -15.86 3.59 4.31
CA VAL A 168 -15.32 4.49 3.29
C VAL A 168 -16.38 5.56 3.01
N LYS A 169 -16.01 6.83 3.22
CA LYS A 169 -16.84 7.97 2.84
C LYS A 169 -16.37 8.46 1.48
N ASP A 170 -17.25 8.42 0.49
CA ASP A 170 -16.96 9.00 -0.81
C ASP A 170 -17.22 10.51 -0.72
N LYS A 171 -16.17 11.31 -0.91
CA LYS A 171 -16.28 12.78 -0.91
C LYS A 171 -17.15 13.32 -2.06
N ALA A 172 -17.38 12.51 -3.10
CA ALA A 172 -18.23 12.85 -4.23
C ALA A 172 -19.70 12.44 -4.03
N SER A 173 -19.99 11.61 -3.02
CA SER A 173 -21.36 11.18 -2.69
C SER A 173 -22.00 12.17 -1.72
N LEU A 174 -23.27 12.46 -1.96
CA LEU A 174 -24.11 13.24 -1.03
C LEU A 174 -24.53 12.44 0.22
N ASP A 175 -24.23 11.14 0.25
CA ASP A 175 -24.53 10.26 1.38
C ASP A 175 -23.45 10.39 2.46
N GLU A 176 -23.81 10.96 3.58
CA GLU A 176 -22.93 11.16 4.75
C GLU A 176 -22.58 9.85 5.45
N GLU A 177 -23.34 8.77 5.26
CA GLU A 177 -23.17 7.51 5.98
C GLU A 177 -21.99 6.67 5.47
N GLY A 178 -21.57 6.84 4.20
CA GLY A 178 -20.53 6.04 3.58
C GLY A 178 -20.92 4.56 3.41
N PHE A 179 -20.03 3.77 2.83
CA PHE A 179 -20.23 2.33 2.66
C PHE A 179 -19.13 1.51 3.32
N GLN A 180 -19.45 0.25 3.65
CA GLN A 180 -18.47 -0.65 4.26
C GLN A 180 -17.72 -1.43 3.19
N ARG A 181 -16.39 -1.40 3.25
CA ARG A 181 -15.49 -2.15 2.38
C ARG A 181 -14.53 -3.02 3.19
N LEU A 182 -14.27 -4.21 2.71
CA LEU A 182 -13.26 -5.09 3.27
C LEU A 182 -11.88 -4.61 2.79
N GLY A 183 -11.06 -4.14 3.71
CA GLY A 183 -9.71 -3.67 3.44
C GLY A 183 -8.70 -4.25 4.42
N SER A 184 -7.43 -3.86 4.30
CA SER A 184 -6.37 -4.30 5.21
C SER A 184 -6.68 -3.98 6.67
N SER A 185 -6.23 -4.83 7.59
CA SER A 185 -6.31 -4.56 9.04
C SER A 185 -5.24 -3.60 9.54
N LEU A 186 -4.25 -3.26 8.71
CA LEU A 186 -3.20 -2.31 9.03
C LEU A 186 -3.74 -0.89 9.23
N ILE A 187 -2.95 -0.03 9.84
CA ILE A 187 -3.22 1.41 9.91
C ILE A 187 -2.81 2.10 8.59
N ALA A 188 -3.32 3.30 8.34
CA ALA A 188 -3.17 4.00 7.06
C ALA A 188 -1.70 4.19 6.62
N ASP A 189 -0.79 4.56 7.53
CA ASP A 189 0.63 4.72 7.22
C ASP A 189 1.29 3.41 6.78
N TYR A 190 0.88 2.27 7.36
CA TYR A 190 1.39 0.95 6.99
C TYR A 190 0.75 0.42 5.72
N GLU A 191 -0.52 0.71 5.48
CA GLU A 191 -1.19 0.43 4.20
C GLU A 191 -0.51 1.15 3.05
N SER A 192 -0.18 2.44 3.24
CA SER A 192 0.58 3.19 2.24
C SER A 192 1.96 2.57 2.00
N ALA A 193 2.64 2.12 3.06
CA ALA A 193 3.92 1.44 2.92
C ALA A 193 3.81 0.13 2.12
N VAL A 194 2.75 -0.66 2.36
CA VAL A 194 2.44 -1.88 1.62
C VAL A 194 2.13 -1.57 0.16
N ALA A 195 1.27 -0.58 -0.12
CA ALA A 195 0.92 -0.17 -1.47
C ALA A 195 2.13 0.30 -2.29
N ASP A 196 3.09 0.97 -1.65
CA ASP A 196 4.32 1.42 -2.30
C ASP A 196 5.30 0.28 -2.61
N CYS A 197 5.35 -0.76 -1.77
CA CYS A 197 6.32 -1.85 -1.86
C CYS A 197 5.86 -3.01 -2.74
N PHE A 198 4.55 -3.24 -2.86
CA PHE A 198 4.03 -4.42 -3.52
C PHE A 198 3.41 -4.11 -4.90
N ASP A 199 3.71 -4.97 -5.87
CA ASP A 199 3.19 -4.85 -7.23
C ASP A 199 1.75 -5.33 -7.34
N ILE A 200 1.35 -6.27 -6.47
CA ILE A 200 0.01 -6.87 -6.43
C ILE A 200 -0.49 -6.91 -4.99
N ILE A 201 -1.75 -6.51 -4.81
CA ILE A 201 -2.52 -6.66 -3.59
C ILE A 201 -3.73 -7.53 -3.93
N ALA A 202 -3.72 -8.78 -3.48
CA ALA A 202 -4.81 -9.72 -3.68
C ALA A 202 -5.60 -9.92 -2.39
N THR A 203 -6.94 -9.94 -2.48
CA THR A 203 -7.82 -10.02 -1.32
C THR A 203 -8.75 -11.22 -1.36
N GLY A 204 -8.60 -12.09 -0.37
CA GLY A 204 -9.45 -13.25 -0.19
C GLY A 204 -10.75 -12.94 0.57
N LEU A 205 -11.89 -13.24 -0.04
CA LEU A 205 -13.21 -13.12 0.55
C LEU A 205 -13.93 -14.49 0.54
N ILE A 206 -14.65 -14.77 1.62
CA ILE A 206 -15.62 -15.87 1.69
C ILE A 206 -16.99 -15.24 1.48
N ASP A 207 -17.51 -15.39 0.28
CA ASP A 207 -18.84 -14.91 -0.08
C ASP A 207 -19.89 -15.94 0.36
N ARG A 208 -20.98 -15.44 0.96
CA ARG A 208 -22.08 -16.28 1.47
C ARG A 208 -23.39 -15.76 0.95
N GLU A 209 -24.02 -16.54 0.09
CA GLU A 209 -25.38 -16.26 -0.33
C GLU A 209 -26.34 -16.56 0.83
N ILE A 210 -27.07 -15.53 1.28
CA ILE A 210 -28.02 -15.64 2.39
C ILE A 210 -29.43 -15.70 1.81
N GLU A 211 -30.13 -16.77 2.09
CA GLU A 211 -31.55 -16.95 1.73
C GLU A 211 -32.41 -16.74 2.97
N GLU A 212 -33.45 -15.94 2.84
CA GLU A 212 -34.45 -15.74 3.90
C GLU A 212 -35.64 -16.69 3.67
N LYS A 213 -35.95 -17.51 4.68
CA LYS A 213 -37.09 -18.44 4.66
C LYS A 213 -38.00 -18.15 5.86
N GLY A 214 -39.27 -17.96 5.57
CA GLY A 214 -40.33 -17.68 6.56
C GLY A 214 -41.17 -16.50 6.15
N GLU A 215 -42.28 -16.31 6.83
CA GLU A 215 -43.21 -15.18 6.63
C GLU A 215 -43.28 -14.37 7.95
N GLY A 216 -43.27 -13.03 7.82
CA GLY A 216 -43.39 -12.10 8.93
C GLY A 216 -42.28 -12.24 9.98
N ASP A 217 -42.60 -12.12 11.26
CA ASP A 217 -41.67 -12.15 12.39
C ASP A 217 -40.93 -13.49 12.58
N SER A 218 -41.28 -14.53 11.82
CA SER A 218 -40.63 -15.85 11.87
C SER A 218 -39.60 -16.07 10.77
N THR A 219 -39.22 -15.05 10.00
CA THR A 219 -38.21 -15.12 8.93
C THR A 219 -36.86 -15.50 9.52
N LYS A 220 -36.28 -16.58 9.01
CA LYS A 220 -34.93 -17.05 9.38
C LYS A 220 -34.00 -16.92 8.18
N ARG A 221 -32.76 -16.52 8.47
CA ARG A 221 -31.69 -16.42 7.48
C ARG A 221 -30.87 -17.69 7.45
N TYR A 222 -30.66 -18.24 6.28
CA TYR A 222 -29.84 -19.44 6.05
C TYR A 222 -28.76 -19.13 5.02
N VAL A 223 -27.57 -19.67 5.23
CA VAL A 223 -26.51 -19.62 4.21
C VAL A 223 -26.84 -20.71 3.19
N LYS A 224 -27.15 -20.29 1.95
CA LYS A 224 -27.47 -21.19 0.84
C LYS A 224 -26.20 -21.73 0.19
N GLU A 225 -25.27 -20.85 -0.09
CA GLU A 225 -24.02 -21.15 -0.77
C GLU A 225 -22.87 -20.39 -0.15
N THR A 226 -21.68 -20.98 -0.17
CA THR A 226 -20.45 -20.35 0.29
C THR A 226 -19.39 -20.51 -0.78
N GLU A 227 -18.95 -19.43 -1.37
CA GLU A 227 -17.89 -19.39 -2.37
C GLU A 227 -16.69 -18.63 -1.82
N ARG A 228 -15.47 -19.11 -2.12
CA ARG A 228 -14.25 -18.38 -1.83
C ARG A 228 -13.78 -17.71 -3.11
N ARG A 229 -13.48 -16.42 -3.03
CA ARG A 229 -13.00 -15.63 -4.16
C ARG A 229 -11.73 -14.90 -3.79
N LEU A 230 -10.77 -14.88 -4.72
CA LEU A 230 -9.55 -14.11 -4.59
C LEU A 230 -9.59 -12.96 -5.59
N TYR A 231 -9.71 -11.75 -5.07
CA TYR A 231 -9.85 -10.52 -5.84
C TYR A 231 -8.50 -9.92 -6.18
N PHE A 232 -8.34 -9.43 -7.41
CA PHE A 232 -7.17 -8.70 -7.91
C PHE A 232 -7.49 -7.24 -8.23
N ARG A 233 -8.77 -6.91 -8.41
CA ARG A 233 -9.23 -5.54 -8.60
C ARG A 233 -10.23 -5.19 -7.52
N GLY A 234 -10.06 -4.00 -6.93
CA GLY A 234 -10.97 -3.47 -5.94
C GLY A 234 -12.33 -3.12 -6.53
N ASN A 235 -13.35 -3.23 -5.69
CA ASN A 235 -14.72 -2.82 -5.97
C ASN A 235 -15.34 -2.18 -4.72
N GLU A 236 -16.64 -1.99 -4.69
CA GLU A 236 -17.36 -1.41 -3.54
C GLU A 236 -17.23 -2.26 -2.27
N ILE A 237 -17.06 -3.57 -2.42
CA ILE A 237 -17.05 -4.53 -1.30
C ILE A 237 -15.64 -4.82 -0.80
N VAL A 238 -14.65 -4.86 -1.72
CA VAL A 238 -13.32 -5.38 -1.44
C VAL A 238 -12.25 -4.41 -1.94
N GLU A 239 -11.22 -4.20 -1.13
CA GLU A 239 -10.00 -3.51 -1.52
C GLU A 239 -9.00 -4.51 -2.10
N ALA A 240 -8.63 -4.32 -3.35
CA ALA A 240 -7.59 -5.08 -4.05
C ALA A 240 -7.02 -4.21 -5.17
N GLY A 241 -5.87 -4.58 -5.73
CA GLY A 241 -5.30 -3.82 -6.83
C GLY A 241 -3.84 -4.15 -7.09
N GLY A 242 -3.19 -3.35 -7.91
CA GLY A 242 -1.78 -3.54 -8.23
C GLY A 242 -1.34 -2.70 -9.41
N ARG A 243 -0.09 -2.92 -9.83
CA ARG A 243 0.53 -2.24 -10.97
C ARG A 243 0.23 -2.92 -12.32
N LEU A 244 -0.66 -3.90 -12.32
CA LEU A 244 -1.16 -4.54 -13.54
C LEU A 244 -2.20 -3.63 -14.22
N LYS A 245 -2.27 -3.72 -15.56
CA LYS A 245 -3.34 -3.03 -16.27
C LYS A 245 -4.69 -3.68 -15.97
N ASP A 246 -5.68 -2.91 -15.59
CA ASP A 246 -6.99 -3.40 -15.13
C ASP A 246 -7.67 -4.37 -16.11
N LEU A 247 -7.53 -4.12 -17.41
CA LEU A 247 -8.10 -4.99 -18.45
C LEU A 247 -7.30 -6.29 -18.70
N SER A 248 -6.10 -6.41 -18.14
CA SER A 248 -5.26 -7.59 -18.33
C SER A 248 -5.49 -8.68 -17.30
N ILE A 249 -6.13 -8.34 -16.16
CA ILE A 249 -6.38 -9.25 -15.05
C ILE A 249 -7.87 -9.34 -14.73
N PRO A 250 -8.42 -10.52 -14.42
CA PRO A 250 -9.80 -10.64 -13.99
C PRO A 250 -10.03 -9.91 -12.66
N GLU A 251 -11.28 -9.56 -12.37
CA GLU A 251 -11.63 -8.94 -11.09
C GLU A 251 -11.31 -9.89 -9.94
N TYR A 252 -11.73 -11.15 -10.06
CA TYR A 252 -11.42 -12.22 -9.10
C TYR A 252 -11.30 -13.56 -9.82
N ILE A 253 -10.76 -14.54 -9.10
CA ILE A 253 -10.81 -15.96 -9.45
C ILE A 253 -11.50 -16.75 -8.33
N PRO A 254 -12.25 -17.83 -8.65
CA PRO A 254 -12.71 -18.77 -7.64
C PRO A 254 -11.51 -19.37 -6.91
N PHE A 255 -11.60 -19.52 -5.60
CA PHE A 255 -10.54 -20.10 -4.80
C PHE A 255 -10.77 -21.60 -4.63
N ASP A 256 -10.14 -22.38 -5.50
CA ASP A 256 -10.10 -23.84 -5.41
C ASP A 256 -8.83 -24.29 -4.67
N GLN A 257 -9.00 -24.94 -3.54
CA GLN A 257 -7.88 -25.38 -2.70
C GLN A 257 -6.97 -26.45 -3.35
N LEU A 258 -7.42 -27.12 -4.42
CA LEU A 258 -6.67 -28.22 -5.02
C LEU A 258 -5.60 -27.75 -6.02
N ASN A 259 -5.82 -26.64 -6.73
CA ASN A 259 -4.92 -26.15 -7.78
C ASN A 259 -4.63 -24.65 -7.66
N MET A 260 -4.75 -24.12 -6.47
CA MET A 260 -4.76 -22.66 -6.30
C MET A 260 -3.45 -21.99 -6.68
N GLY A 261 -2.32 -22.59 -6.34
CA GLY A 261 -1.00 -22.07 -6.68
C GLY A 261 -0.81 -21.90 -8.18
N GLN A 262 -1.12 -22.93 -8.97
CA GLN A 262 -1.00 -22.87 -10.43
C GLN A 262 -1.99 -21.87 -11.04
N THR A 263 -3.24 -21.89 -10.61
CA THR A 263 -4.27 -20.96 -11.10
C THR A 263 -3.89 -19.51 -10.82
N PHE A 264 -3.33 -19.23 -9.62
CA PHE A 264 -2.85 -17.90 -9.26
C PHE A 264 -1.69 -17.45 -10.16
N ILE A 265 -0.68 -18.31 -10.36
CA ILE A 265 0.47 -18.05 -11.23
C ILE A 265 0.00 -17.75 -12.65
N ASP A 266 -0.81 -18.63 -13.23
CA ASP A 266 -1.30 -18.50 -14.60
C ASP A 266 -2.07 -17.20 -14.81
N THR A 267 -2.90 -16.83 -13.84
CA THR A 267 -3.65 -15.57 -13.86
C THR A 267 -2.71 -14.36 -13.89
N ILE A 268 -1.74 -14.31 -12.99
CA ILE A 268 -0.80 -13.19 -12.89
C ILE A 268 0.14 -13.14 -14.10
N GLU A 269 0.74 -14.26 -14.49
CA GLU A 269 1.68 -14.29 -15.62
C GLU A 269 1.00 -14.01 -16.97
N THR A 270 -0.25 -14.44 -17.12
CA THR A 270 -1.08 -14.08 -18.28
C THR A 270 -1.33 -12.58 -18.31
N ALA A 271 -1.71 -11.99 -17.16
CA ALA A 271 -1.92 -10.55 -17.06
C ALA A 271 -0.64 -9.75 -17.33
N LEU A 272 0.50 -10.21 -16.82
CA LEU A 272 1.82 -9.61 -17.11
C LEU A 272 2.19 -9.67 -18.59
N LYS A 273 1.83 -10.73 -19.30
CA LYS A 273 2.08 -10.89 -20.76
C LYS A 273 1.10 -10.04 -21.57
N ASN A 274 -0.19 -10.09 -21.28
CA ASN A 274 -1.25 -9.38 -22.02
C ASN A 274 -1.19 -7.85 -21.84
N GLY A 275 -0.67 -7.38 -20.72
CA GLY A 275 -0.48 -5.95 -20.45
C GLY A 275 0.59 -5.29 -21.32
N ARG A 276 1.29 -6.04 -22.19
CA ARG A 276 2.37 -5.57 -23.04
C ARG A 276 1.91 -5.35 -24.46
N VAL A 277 2.33 -4.24 -25.03
CA VAL A 277 2.38 -4.06 -26.47
C VAL A 277 3.69 -4.73 -26.93
N ASP A 278 3.62 -5.70 -27.82
CA ASP A 278 4.80 -6.26 -28.48
C ASP A 278 5.51 -5.16 -29.30
N ILE A 279 6.37 -4.44 -28.61
CA ILE A 279 7.32 -3.57 -29.30
C ILE A 279 8.45 -4.49 -29.76
N THR A 280 8.38 -4.92 -30.99
CA THR A 280 9.53 -5.48 -31.68
C THR A 280 10.61 -4.40 -31.71
N LEU A 281 11.54 -4.50 -30.74
CA LEU A 281 12.75 -3.66 -30.78
C LEU A 281 13.52 -4.04 -32.03
N SER A 282 13.40 -3.23 -33.07
CA SER A 282 14.35 -3.27 -34.20
C SER A 282 15.76 -3.11 -33.63
N GLU A 283 16.63 -4.04 -33.92
CA GLU A 283 18.04 -3.96 -33.54
C GLU A 283 18.60 -2.57 -33.86
N PRO A 284 19.39 -1.97 -32.95
CA PRO A 284 19.99 -0.67 -33.24
C PRO A 284 20.86 -0.81 -34.49
N LYS A 285 20.43 -0.19 -35.58
CA LYS A 285 21.23 -0.10 -36.80
C LYS A 285 22.56 0.54 -36.42
N LYS A 286 23.65 -0.22 -36.57
CA LYS A 286 25.03 0.32 -36.51
C LYS A 286 25.10 1.48 -37.46
N VAL A 287 25.19 2.69 -36.93
CA VAL A 287 25.50 3.89 -37.71
C VAL A 287 26.96 3.75 -38.13
N THR A 288 27.16 3.22 -39.33
CA THR A 288 28.46 3.30 -40.01
C THR A 288 28.65 4.74 -40.42
N SER A 289 29.61 5.40 -39.80
CA SER A 289 30.06 6.74 -40.16
C SER A 289 30.60 6.68 -41.61
N LYS A 290 29.81 7.19 -42.55
CA LYS A 290 30.33 7.52 -43.88
C LYS A 290 31.04 8.86 -43.81
N LYS A 291 32.32 8.83 -44.20
CA LYS A 291 33.17 10.00 -44.39
C LYS A 291 32.50 11.01 -45.34
N SER A 292 32.62 12.27 -44.94
CA SER A 292 32.29 13.44 -45.74
C SER A 292 33.01 13.41 -47.08
N THR A 293 32.26 13.56 -48.18
CA THR A 293 32.82 13.99 -49.48
C THR A 293 32.10 15.29 -49.84
N THR A 294 32.89 16.32 -49.93
CA THR A 294 32.57 17.67 -50.37
C THR A 294 32.15 17.64 -51.84
N ILE A 295 31.01 18.21 -52.19
CA ILE A 295 30.74 18.71 -53.53
C ILE A 295 30.08 20.08 -53.40
N LYS A 296 30.66 21.00 -54.18
CA LYS A 296 30.36 22.40 -54.28
C LYS A 296 29.15 22.70 -55.17
N GLU A 297 28.50 23.82 -54.84
CA GLU A 297 27.86 24.87 -55.65
C GLU A 297 27.09 24.45 -56.94
N GLU A 298 25.87 24.96 -57.07
CA GLU A 298 25.48 26.21 -57.80
C GLU A 298 23.97 26.43 -57.73
N ARG A 299 23.61 27.62 -57.26
CA ARG A 299 22.87 28.75 -57.81
C ARG A 299 21.49 28.53 -58.43
N SER A 300 20.58 29.22 -57.90
CA SER A 300 19.76 30.44 -58.20
C SER A 300 18.30 30.05 -58.47
N VAL A 301 17.32 30.74 -58.01
CA VAL A 301 16.76 32.08 -58.31
C VAL A 301 15.56 32.30 -57.37
N GLU A 302 15.45 33.53 -56.92
CA GLU A 302 14.37 34.23 -56.19
C GLU A 302 13.09 34.46 -57.03
N PRO A 303 12.12 35.24 -56.54
CA PRO A 303 11.35 35.27 -55.29
C PRO A 303 9.83 35.55 -55.48
N ASP A 304 9.16 35.71 -54.32
CA ASP A 304 7.96 36.53 -53.98
C ASP A 304 6.54 36.08 -54.29
N PRO A 305 5.56 36.68 -53.64
CA PRO A 305 5.50 37.32 -52.33
C PRO A 305 4.32 36.93 -51.43
N ILE A 306 4.50 37.23 -50.16
CA ILE A 306 3.63 37.87 -49.14
C ILE A 306 2.12 37.55 -49.17
N ASP A 307 1.61 36.98 -48.08
CA ASP A 307 0.59 37.68 -47.28
C ASP A 307 0.63 37.29 -45.80
N ASP A 308 0.45 38.33 -45.03
CA ASP A 308 0.41 38.39 -43.59
C ASP A 308 -0.71 37.52 -42.99
N ASP A 309 -0.43 36.87 -41.87
CA ASP A 309 -1.19 37.19 -40.66
C ASP A 309 -0.44 36.60 -39.42
N ILE A 310 -0.26 37.51 -38.54
CA ILE A 310 0.27 37.50 -37.19
C ILE A 310 -0.68 36.67 -36.33
N ASP A 311 -0.19 35.79 -35.47
CA ASP A 311 -0.26 35.93 -34.01
C ASP A 311 0.08 34.63 -33.26
N ASP A 312 0.85 34.86 -32.21
CA ASP A 312 0.97 34.13 -30.97
C ASP A 312 1.81 32.85 -30.93
N ILE A 313 3.10 33.10 -30.78
CA ILE A 313 4.03 32.20 -30.13
C ILE A 313 3.89 32.42 -28.61
N GLU A 314 3.18 31.59 -27.94
CA GLU A 314 3.28 31.43 -26.48
C GLU A 314 4.46 30.54 -26.14
N ALA A 315 5.42 31.12 -25.43
CA ALA A 315 6.51 30.44 -24.78
C ALA A 315 5.99 29.49 -23.66
N PRO A 316 6.72 28.42 -23.33
CA PRO A 316 6.32 27.55 -22.25
C PRO A 316 6.36 28.31 -20.91
N ILE A 317 5.23 28.39 -20.26
CA ILE A 317 5.09 28.93 -18.91
C ILE A 317 5.72 27.90 -17.96
N GLU A 318 6.85 28.29 -17.37
CA GLU A 318 7.33 27.70 -16.13
C GLU A 318 6.25 27.93 -15.07
N THR A 319 5.52 26.90 -14.71
CA THR A 319 4.61 26.95 -13.59
C THR A 319 5.42 26.88 -12.30
N THR A 320 5.83 28.04 -11.82
CA THR A 320 6.21 28.22 -10.42
C THR A 320 4.94 27.97 -9.61
N ILE A 321 4.90 26.86 -8.89
CA ILE A 321 3.89 26.61 -7.88
C ILE A 321 4.24 27.58 -6.73
N GLU A 322 3.60 28.73 -6.71
CA GLU A 322 3.47 29.50 -5.49
C GLU A 322 2.61 28.68 -4.54
N GLU A 323 3.21 28.16 -3.49
CA GLU A 323 2.50 27.77 -2.27
C GLU A 323 1.77 29.04 -1.78
N THR A 324 0.49 29.13 -2.09
CA THR A 324 -0.41 29.99 -1.34
C THR A 324 -0.54 29.36 0.05
N THR A 325 0.31 29.81 0.95
CA THR A 325 0.04 29.74 2.38
C THR A 325 -1.25 30.52 2.60
N GLU A 326 -2.37 29.81 2.66
CA GLU A 326 -3.56 30.33 3.34
C GLU A 326 -3.12 30.57 4.77
N THR A 327 -2.96 31.83 5.13
CA THR A 327 -2.80 32.26 6.52
C THR A 327 -4.06 31.82 7.24
N SER A 328 -3.94 30.73 8.01
CA SER A 328 -4.97 30.28 8.93
C SER A 328 -5.37 31.50 9.80
N THR A 329 -6.64 31.87 9.75
CA THR A 329 -7.22 32.93 10.57
C THR A 329 -7.30 32.53 12.04
N TYR A 330 -6.97 31.28 12.37
CA TYR A 330 -7.06 30.70 13.69
C TYR A 330 -5.68 30.49 14.32
N PRO A 331 -5.55 30.59 15.64
CA PRO A 331 -4.29 30.30 16.36
C PRO A 331 -3.85 28.84 16.18
N ASP A 332 -2.54 28.59 16.16
CA ASP A 332 -1.94 27.26 16.01
C ASP A 332 -2.33 26.28 17.14
N ASP A 333 -2.69 26.77 18.33
CA ASP A 333 -3.16 25.96 19.46
C ASP A 333 -4.53 26.46 19.94
N LEU A 334 -5.56 26.10 19.17
CA LEU A 334 -6.96 26.45 19.44
C LEU A 334 -7.44 25.93 20.79
N ASP A 335 -7.06 24.73 21.21
CA ASP A 335 -7.49 24.13 22.49
C ASP A 335 -6.97 24.93 23.68
N ALA A 336 -5.70 25.31 23.68
CA ALA A 336 -5.10 26.13 24.74
C ALA A 336 -5.72 27.53 24.80
N VAL A 337 -5.98 28.13 23.64
CA VAL A 337 -6.61 29.46 23.56
C VAL A 337 -8.05 29.42 24.06
N ILE A 338 -8.84 28.45 23.64
CA ILE A 338 -10.22 28.26 24.09
C ILE A 338 -10.29 28.05 25.62
N ARG A 339 -9.40 27.23 26.19
CA ARG A 339 -9.32 27.05 27.65
C ARG A 339 -9.05 28.33 28.40
N LYS A 340 -8.18 29.18 27.86
CA LYS A 340 -7.89 30.50 28.44
C LYS A 340 -9.09 31.42 28.34
N MET A 341 -9.70 31.54 27.17
CA MET A 341 -10.89 32.39 26.95
C MET A 341 -12.05 31.94 27.82
N TYR A 342 -12.27 30.63 27.94
CA TYR A 342 -13.34 30.09 28.79
C TYR A 342 -13.13 30.40 30.29
N LYS A 343 -11.88 30.40 30.79
CA LYS A 343 -11.57 30.80 32.17
C LYS A 343 -11.82 32.28 32.41
N GLU A 344 -11.46 33.13 31.46
CA GLU A 344 -11.55 34.59 31.53
C GLU A 344 -12.95 35.10 31.20
N CYS A 345 -13.78 34.33 30.53
CA CYS A 345 -15.17 34.68 30.20
C CYS A 345 -15.99 34.86 31.46
N LYS A 346 -16.72 35.96 31.54
CA LYS A 346 -17.65 36.28 32.67
C LYS A 346 -19.11 36.06 32.29
N ASP A 347 -19.40 35.86 31.01
CA ASP A 347 -20.75 35.64 30.50
C ASP A 347 -21.23 34.20 30.76
N ALA A 348 -22.28 34.05 31.54
CA ALA A 348 -22.83 32.76 31.95
C ALA A 348 -23.61 32.07 30.82
N GLU A 349 -24.27 32.84 29.93
CA GLU A 349 -25.02 32.29 28.78
C GLU A 349 -24.06 31.79 27.70
N LEU A 350 -22.99 32.52 27.42
CA LEU A 350 -21.95 32.11 26.52
C LEU A 350 -21.24 30.85 27.02
N LYS A 351 -20.93 30.78 28.32
CA LYS A 351 -20.36 29.55 28.92
C LYS A 351 -21.29 28.36 28.80
N ALA A 352 -22.61 28.58 28.95
CA ALA A 352 -23.58 27.48 28.80
C ALA A 352 -23.64 27.00 27.33
N SER A 353 -23.60 27.92 26.36
CA SER A 353 -23.58 27.60 24.94
C SER A 353 -22.32 26.82 24.54
N VAL A 354 -21.16 27.23 25.00
CA VAL A 354 -19.91 26.51 24.80
C VAL A 354 -19.93 25.11 25.41
N LYS A 355 -20.50 24.96 26.61
CA LYS A 355 -20.68 23.65 27.24
C LYS A 355 -21.58 22.73 26.45
N ASN A 356 -22.64 23.25 25.82
CA ASN A 356 -23.53 22.46 24.97
C ASN A 356 -22.79 21.92 23.74
N VAL A 357 -21.98 22.77 23.07
CA VAL A 357 -21.15 22.31 21.98
C VAL A 357 -20.15 21.24 22.40
N ILE A 358 -19.47 21.43 23.54
CA ILE A 358 -18.53 20.41 24.06
C ILE A 358 -19.26 19.12 24.43
N ALA A 359 -20.50 19.19 24.93
CA ALA A 359 -21.28 18.03 25.32
C ALA A 359 -21.67 17.15 24.10
N GLU A 360 -21.77 17.70 22.90
CA GLU A 360 -21.97 16.95 21.66
C GLU A 360 -20.80 15.98 21.39
N TYR A 361 -19.59 16.31 21.84
CA TYR A 361 -18.36 15.51 21.66
C TYR A 361 -17.93 14.75 22.92
N GLY A 362 -18.57 14.98 24.05
CA GLY A 362 -18.25 14.38 25.35
C GLY A 362 -17.31 15.21 26.22
N LYS A 363 -16.08 15.47 25.78
CA LYS A 363 -15.09 16.33 26.49
C LYS A 363 -14.39 17.24 25.49
N LEU A 364 -13.84 18.36 26.00
CA LEU A 364 -13.12 19.32 25.14
C LEU A 364 -11.96 18.66 24.35
N ASN A 365 -11.28 17.70 24.91
CA ASN A 365 -10.19 16.97 24.24
C ASN A 365 -10.68 16.03 23.12
N ASP A 366 -11.96 15.77 23.05
CA ASP A 366 -12.59 14.91 22.05
C ASP A 366 -13.23 15.75 20.92
N VAL A 367 -13.21 17.10 21.04
CA VAL A 367 -13.74 18.03 20.05
C VAL A 367 -12.77 18.08 18.85
N ASP A 368 -13.29 17.88 17.66
CA ASP A 368 -12.53 17.98 16.43
C ASP A 368 -12.12 19.42 16.07
N GLU A 369 -11.31 19.60 15.04
CA GLU A 369 -10.78 20.91 14.65
C GLU A 369 -11.90 21.89 14.26
N ASP A 370 -12.95 21.42 13.62
CA ASP A 370 -14.09 22.26 13.23
C ASP A 370 -14.94 22.67 14.43
N GLY A 371 -15.12 21.77 15.38
CA GLY A 371 -15.75 22.05 16.66
C GLY A 371 -14.95 23.08 17.49
N LEU A 372 -13.63 22.98 17.50
CA LEU A 372 -12.76 23.95 18.16
C LEU A 372 -12.85 25.33 17.50
N LYS A 373 -12.84 25.40 16.16
CA LYS A 373 -13.04 26.66 15.42
C LYS A 373 -14.40 27.30 15.76
N ARG A 374 -15.45 26.49 15.76
CA ARG A 374 -16.81 26.95 16.13
C ARG A 374 -16.85 27.51 17.56
N ILE A 375 -16.21 26.85 18.53
CA ILE A 375 -16.13 27.32 19.91
C ILE A 375 -15.32 28.63 19.99
N TYR A 376 -14.21 28.70 19.29
CA TYR A 376 -13.37 29.90 19.23
C TYR A 376 -14.16 31.08 18.68
N ASP A 377 -14.87 30.93 17.56
CA ASP A 377 -15.69 31.97 16.94
C ASP A 377 -16.86 32.43 17.81
N MET A 378 -17.42 31.52 18.63
CA MET A 378 -18.43 31.87 19.62
C MET A 378 -17.89 32.73 20.78
N MET A 379 -16.62 32.60 21.08
CA MET A 379 -15.97 33.24 22.23
C MET A 379 -15.16 34.50 21.87
N ASN A 380 -14.92 34.74 20.59
CA ASN A 380 -14.14 35.88 20.08
C ASN A 380 -15.06 37.00 19.58
#